data_4da3594943eb053719353d4f97b1fbbf
#
_entry.id   4da3594943eb053719353d4f97b1fbbf
#
_cell.length_a   1.000
_cell.length_b   1.000
_cell.length_c   1.000
_cell.angle_alpha   90.00
_cell.angle_beta   90.00
_cell.angle_gamma   90.00
#
_symmetry.space_group_name_H-M   'P 1'
#
loop_
_entity.id
_entity.type
_entity.pdbx_description
1 polymer ?
#
loop_
_entity_poly.entity_id
_entity_poly.type
_entity_poly.pdbx_seq_one_letter_code
_entity_poly.pdbx_strand_id
1 'polypeptide(L)'
;MTPATFSLRQIALTAFGPSLLFGLGEGAILPVIPLTARAMGASVPVTALLVGLIGMGSLLSNIPASLITMRHGERWAIVAGAIWCAIAMALCGWSGNLGVFAMGCFMIGMSQAIFSLARQSYLTEVVPVEYRARVMSTLGGTMRIGMFIGPFVAAAAIHLYGLAGAYGVGMAALVASGVLAARLPDLSLQAVDKHQETVGDKPRTLTILSTLRANRHVFVTLGLGMLLVSAVRTTRQTAIPLWADHLALDAAVTAVIYGLASGVDMLLFYPAGKVMDQLGRRWVVVPSLVIMGAGLLALPLTHNAQTLLLAAMAIAFGNGIGSGMMMTLGADHSPRHGRAHFLGLWRLMADVGALCGPVLLSLLAATLTLGAGIAATGAMAFLAAGQLAYWIPRAQARAGEAEHR
;
A
#
# COMPACT_ATOMS: atom_id res chain seq x y z
N MET A 1 6.96 -3.63 42.43
CA MET A 1 7.70 -3.32 41.19
C MET A 1 6.90 -2.28 40.45
N THR A 2 7.38 -1.05 40.35
CA THR A 2 6.77 0.01 39.54
C THR A 2 6.74 -0.44 38.07
N PRO A 3 5.60 -0.35 37.37
CA PRO A 3 5.57 -0.71 35.94
C PRO A 3 6.56 0.20 35.21
N ALA A 4 7.53 -0.40 34.53
CA ALA A 4 8.46 0.32 33.69
C ALA A 4 7.65 1.18 32.73
N THR A 5 7.77 2.49 32.82
CA THR A 5 7.04 3.44 31.97
C THR A 5 7.44 3.17 30.53
N PHE A 6 6.52 2.61 29.73
CA PHE A 6 6.71 2.36 28.32
C PHE A 6 7.06 3.67 27.61
N SER A 7 8.29 3.79 27.12
CA SER A 7 8.76 4.98 26.44
C SER A 7 8.83 4.77 24.93
N LEU A 8 7.94 5.40 24.18
CA LEU A 8 7.96 5.39 22.73
C LEU A 8 9.31 5.88 22.15
N ARG A 9 10.01 6.77 22.87
CA ARG A 9 11.31 7.30 22.42
C ARG A 9 12.40 6.22 22.40
N GLN A 10 12.37 5.25 23.31
CA GLN A 10 13.38 4.19 23.39
C GLN A 10 13.27 3.20 22.24
N ILE A 11 12.05 2.95 21.75
CA ILE A 11 11.79 2.03 20.63
C ILE A 11 11.62 2.77 19.29
N ALA A 12 11.61 4.11 19.28
CA ALA A 12 11.27 4.89 18.10
C ALA A 12 12.18 4.56 16.90
N LEU A 13 13.48 4.56 17.10
CA LEU A 13 14.44 4.32 16.03
C LEU A 13 14.37 2.88 15.51
N THR A 14 14.30 1.90 16.41
CA THR A 14 14.27 0.48 16.03
C THR A 14 12.90 0.05 15.48
N ALA A 15 11.80 0.58 16.03
CA ALA A 15 10.45 0.21 15.60
C ALA A 15 10.00 0.92 14.31
N PHE A 16 10.35 2.21 14.16
CA PHE A 16 9.90 3.01 13.01
C PHE A 16 10.97 3.20 11.94
N GLY A 17 12.26 3.14 12.30
CA GLY A 17 13.37 3.30 11.37
C GLY A 17 13.34 2.38 10.17
N PRO A 18 13.16 1.05 10.35
CA PRO A 18 13.03 0.13 9.23
C PRO A 18 11.88 0.50 8.28
N SER A 19 10.77 1.03 8.81
CA SER A 19 9.62 1.45 8.03
C SER A 19 9.85 2.71 7.23
N LEU A 20 10.58 3.68 7.80
CA LEU A 20 11.00 4.89 7.10
C LEU A 20 11.89 4.53 5.91
N LEU A 21 12.90 3.70 6.15
CA LEU A 21 13.87 3.29 5.13
C LEU A 21 13.23 2.43 4.05
N PHE A 22 12.33 1.51 4.43
CA PHE A 22 11.56 0.75 3.46
C PHE A 22 10.68 1.65 2.59
N GLY A 23 9.96 2.60 3.22
CA GLY A 23 9.17 3.60 2.50
C GLY A 23 10.01 4.49 1.58
N LEU A 24 11.25 4.86 2.00
CA LEU A 24 12.18 5.60 1.16
C LEU A 24 12.59 4.79 -0.08
N GLY A 25 12.92 3.52 0.10
CA GLY A 25 13.25 2.62 -1.00
C GLY A 25 12.10 2.45 -1.98
N GLU A 26 10.88 2.19 -1.49
CA GLU A 26 9.68 2.11 -2.34
C GLU A 26 9.40 3.43 -3.06
N GLY A 27 9.44 4.55 -2.34
CA GLY A 27 9.22 5.88 -2.93
C GLY A 27 10.22 6.21 -4.04
N ALA A 28 11.48 5.77 -3.89
CA ALA A 28 12.51 5.97 -4.89
C ALA A 28 12.22 5.24 -6.21
N ILE A 29 11.67 4.01 -6.15
CA ILE A 29 11.52 3.15 -7.35
C ILE A 29 10.14 3.22 -7.97
N LEU A 30 9.06 3.48 -7.20
CA LEU A 30 7.69 3.44 -7.72
C LEU A 30 7.48 4.28 -9.00
N PRO A 31 7.93 5.55 -9.08
CA PRO A 31 7.80 6.32 -10.31
C PRO A 31 8.75 5.87 -11.42
N VAL A 32 9.83 5.15 -11.08
CA VAL A 32 10.91 4.79 -12.00
C VAL A 32 10.66 3.45 -12.67
N ILE A 33 9.96 2.52 -12.04
CA ILE A 33 9.63 1.19 -12.62
C ILE A 33 8.98 1.31 -13.99
N PRO A 34 7.91 2.11 -14.20
CA PRO A 34 7.33 2.27 -15.53
C PRO A 34 8.30 2.88 -16.53
N LEU A 35 9.10 3.87 -16.13
CA LEU A 35 10.09 4.53 -16.99
C LEU A 35 11.20 3.58 -17.41
N THR A 36 11.69 2.73 -16.50
CA THR A 36 12.69 1.70 -16.80
C THR A 36 12.16 0.68 -17.81
N ALA A 37 10.94 0.18 -17.60
CA ALA A 37 10.31 -0.74 -18.55
C ALA A 37 10.19 -0.11 -19.96
N ARG A 38 9.80 1.17 -20.03
CA ARG A 38 9.74 1.93 -21.29
C ARG A 38 11.13 2.10 -21.93
N ALA A 39 12.14 2.44 -21.15
CA ALA A 39 13.53 2.55 -21.63
C ALA A 39 14.08 1.22 -22.16
N MET A 40 13.59 0.08 -21.64
CA MET A 40 13.90 -1.27 -22.13
C MET A 40 13.09 -1.66 -23.39
N GLY A 41 12.29 -0.74 -23.96
CA GLY A 41 11.49 -0.98 -25.15
C GLY A 41 10.13 -1.65 -24.89
N ALA A 42 9.68 -1.77 -23.64
CA ALA A 42 8.35 -2.29 -23.35
C ALA A 42 7.26 -1.36 -23.88
N SER A 43 6.21 -1.91 -24.47
CA SER A 43 5.01 -1.15 -24.83
C SER A 43 4.30 -0.66 -23.56
N VAL A 44 3.44 0.37 -23.71
CA VAL A 44 2.64 0.88 -22.57
C VAL A 44 1.81 -0.21 -21.88
N PRO A 45 1.10 -1.09 -22.61
CA PRO A 45 0.39 -2.20 -22.00
C PRO A 45 1.31 -3.16 -21.20
N VAL A 46 2.44 -3.53 -21.76
CA VAL A 46 3.41 -4.42 -21.08
C VAL A 46 3.94 -3.74 -19.81
N THR A 47 4.23 -2.45 -19.87
CA THR A 47 4.67 -1.68 -18.70
C THR A 47 3.64 -1.69 -17.57
N ALA A 48 2.38 -1.50 -17.89
CA ALA A 48 1.30 -1.55 -16.90
C ALA A 48 1.17 -2.95 -16.28
N LEU A 49 1.33 -4.03 -17.08
CA LEU A 49 1.35 -5.40 -16.57
C LEU A 49 2.55 -5.64 -15.64
N LEU A 50 3.73 -5.13 -15.96
CA LEU A 50 4.92 -5.26 -15.13
C LEU A 50 4.73 -4.63 -13.74
N VAL A 51 4.06 -3.47 -13.68
CA VAL A 51 3.67 -2.89 -12.38
C VAL A 51 2.62 -3.76 -11.69
N GLY A 52 1.68 -4.34 -12.43
CA GLY A 52 0.70 -5.29 -11.90
C GLY A 52 1.34 -6.53 -11.25
N LEU A 53 2.52 -6.97 -11.74
CA LEU A 53 3.26 -8.08 -11.12
C LEU A 53 3.66 -7.80 -9.67
N ILE A 54 3.86 -6.55 -9.28
CA ILE A 54 4.10 -6.18 -7.87
C ILE A 54 2.87 -6.55 -7.04
N GLY A 55 1.68 -6.17 -7.48
CA GLY A 55 0.42 -6.56 -6.83
C GLY A 55 0.22 -8.07 -6.77
N MET A 56 0.55 -8.79 -7.85
CA MET A 56 0.48 -10.25 -7.90
C MET A 56 1.47 -10.91 -6.93
N GLY A 57 2.71 -10.42 -6.87
CA GLY A 57 3.72 -10.88 -5.94
C GLY A 57 3.27 -10.70 -4.48
N SER A 58 2.70 -9.54 -4.14
CA SER A 58 2.13 -9.28 -2.82
C SER A 58 0.97 -10.22 -2.49
N LEU A 59 0.03 -10.37 -3.41
CA LEU A 59 -1.16 -11.22 -3.25
C LEU A 59 -0.78 -12.68 -2.97
N LEU A 60 0.08 -13.27 -3.78
CA LEU A 60 0.50 -14.66 -3.65
C LEU A 60 1.37 -14.92 -2.42
N SER A 61 2.05 -13.88 -1.94
CA SER A 61 2.98 -13.99 -0.81
C SER A 61 2.34 -13.75 0.56
N ASN A 62 1.08 -13.37 0.65
CA ASN A 62 0.41 -13.14 1.93
C ASN A 62 0.42 -14.39 2.84
N ILE A 63 0.16 -15.59 2.27
CA ILE A 63 0.20 -16.85 3.01
C ILE A 63 1.64 -17.26 3.34
N PRO A 64 2.58 -17.36 2.38
CA PRO A 64 3.99 -17.61 2.68
C PRO A 64 4.59 -16.63 3.70
N ALA A 65 4.25 -15.34 3.60
CA ALA A 65 4.72 -14.32 4.52
C ALA A 65 4.31 -14.61 5.98
N SER A 66 3.07 -15.03 6.19
CA SER A 66 2.60 -15.41 7.53
C SER A 66 3.35 -16.63 8.08
N LEU A 67 3.57 -17.65 7.24
CA LEU A 67 4.31 -18.86 7.62
C LEU A 67 5.78 -18.55 7.95
N ILE A 68 6.43 -17.70 7.14
CA ILE A 68 7.81 -17.26 7.40
C ILE A 68 7.89 -16.53 8.73
N THR A 69 6.97 -15.58 8.98
CA THR A 69 6.91 -14.80 10.22
C THR A 69 6.66 -15.69 11.44
N MET A 70 5.72 -16.65 11.34
CA MET A 70 5.44 -17.59 12.43
C MET A 70 6.61 -18.54 12.73
N ARG A 71 7.36 -18.97 11.68
CA ARG A 71 8.43 -19.95 11.84
C ARG A 71 9.77 -19.35 12.30
N HIS A 72 10.09 -18.14 11.80
CA HIS A 72 11.41 -17.53 12.01
C HIS A 72 11.36 -16.28 12.91
N GLY A 73 10.15 -15.87 13.34
CA GLY A 73 9.92 -14.64 14.10
C GLY A 73 9.89 -13.38 13.22
N GLU A 74 9.31 -12.32 13.76
CA GLU A 74 9.07 -11.06 13.06
C GLU A 74 10.36 -10.36 12.66
N ARG A 75 11.36 -10.35 13.55
CA ARG A 75 12.66 -9.74 13.30
C ARG A 75 13.32 -10.29 12.05
N TRP A 76 13.46 -11.61 11.95
CA TRP A 76 14.12 -12.26 10.82
C TRP A 76 13.29 -12.21 9.54
N ALA A 77 11.96 -12.18 9.65
CA ALA A 77 11.08 -11.97 8.51
C ALA A 77 11.26 -10.55 7.92
N ILE A 78 11.40 -9.51 8.76
CA ILE A 78 11.67 -8.13 8.30
C ILE A 78 13.05 -8.07 7.61
N VAL A 79 14.10 -8.69 8.19
CA VAL A 79 15.43 -8.72 7.62
C VAL A 79 15.45 -9.46 6.28
N ALA A 80 14.83 -10.64 6.22
CA ALA A 80 14.73 -11.43 4.99
C ALA A 80 13.95 -10.68 3.90
N GLY A 81 12.83 -10.03 4.24
CA GLY A 81 12.07 -9.20 3.32
C GLY A 81 12.88 -8.03 2.78
N ALA A 82 13.66 -7.34 3.62
CA ALA A 82 14.51 -6.24 3.19
C ALA A 82 15.63 -6.70 2.23
N ILE A 83 16.30 -7.79 2.56
CA ILE A 83 17.35 -8.38 1.69
C ILE A 83 16.75 -8.84 0.36
N TRP A 84 15.62 -9.56 0.40
CA TRP A 84 14.90 -10.02 -0.79
C TRP A 84 14.52 -8.87 -1.72
N CYS A 85 14.02 -7.77 -1.15
CA CYS A 85 13.71 -6.57 -1.91
C CYS A 85 14.95 -5.89 -2.49
N ALA A 86 16.06 -5.84 -1.74
CA ALA A 86 17.32 -5.29 -2.24
C ALA A 86 17.84 -6.09 -3.44
N ILE A 87 17.76 -7.41 -3.40
CA ILE A 87 18.08 -8.28 -4.55
C ILE A 87 17.13 -7.99 -5.72
N ALA A 88 15.85 -7.88 -5.47
CA ALA A 88 14.85 -7.55 -6.49
C ALA A 88 15.16 -6.21 -7.18
N MET A 89 15.54 -5.19 -6.40
CA MET A 89 15.93 -3.88 -6.93
C MET A 89 17.22 -3.95 -7.74
N ALA A 90 18.19 -4.76 -7.32
CA ALA A 90 19.41 -5.04 -8.09
C ALA A 90 19.07 -5.68 -9.45
N LEU A 91 18.17 -6.67 -9.47
CA LEU A 91 17.70 -7.29 -10.70
C LEU A 91 17.01 -6.26 -11.61
N CYS A 92 16.16 -5.38 -11.07
CA CYS A 92 15.50 -4.34 -11.85
C CYS A 92 16.47 -3.29 -12.38
N GLY A 93 17.45 -2.86 -11.58
CA GLY A 93 18.34 -1.75 -11.93
C GLY A 93 19.43 -2.09 -12.94
N TRP A 94 19.88 -3.36 -12.95
CA TRP A 94 21.03 -3.79 -13.77
C TRP A 94 20.69 -4.86 -14.81
N SER A 95 19.44 -5.31 -14.91
CA SER A 95 19.08 -6.26 -15.95
C SER A 95 18.85 -5.56 -17.29
N GLY A 96 19.48 -6.05 -18.34
CA GLY A 96 19.15 -5.66 -19.74
C GLY A 96 17.99 -6.49 -20.32
N ASN A 97 17.31 -7.32 -19.54
CA ASN A 97 16.30 -8.26 -20.00
C ASN A 97 14.96 -8.01 -19.31
N LEU A 98 13.91 -7.82 -20.11
CA LEU A 98 12.56 -7.54 -19.64
C LEU A 98 11.98 -8.67 -18.77
N GLY A 99 12.35 -9.93 -19.03
CA GLY A 99 11.94 -11.09 -18.21
C GLY A 99 12.56 -11.07 -16.80
N VAL A 100 13.84 -10.70 -16.70
CA VAL A 100 14.52 -10.54 -15.39
C VAL A 100 13.94 -9.34 -14.64
N PHE A 101 13.63 -8.25 -15.34
CA PHE A 101 12.93 -7.09 -14.79
C PHE A 101 11.54 -7.46 -14.24
N ALA A 102 10.78 -8.25 -14.99
CA ALA A 102 9.47 -8.76 -14.56
C ALA A 102 9.58 -9.61 -13.28
N MET A 103 10.60 -10.47 -13.20
CA MET A 103 10.88 -11.24 -11.99
C MET A 103 11.22 -10.32 -10.81
N GLY A 104 12.03 -9.29 -11.04
CA GLY A 104 12.34 -8.28 -10.03
C GLY A 104 11.09 -7.57 -9.51
N CYS A 105 10.17 -7.13 -10.40
CA CYS A 105 8.89 -6.52 -10.01
C CYS A 105 8.03 -7.48 -9.16
N PHE A 106 7.94 -8.74 -9.55
CA PHE A 106 7.22 -9.75 -8.77
C PHE A 106 7.85 -9.94 -7.37
N MET A 107 9.18 -10.03 -7.28
CA MET A 107 9.92 -10.14 -6.03
C MET A 107 9.75 -8.93 -5.12
N ILE A 108 9.67 -7.71 -5.68
CA ILE A 108 9.35 -6.49 -4.90
C ILE A 108 7.99 -6.64 -4.21
N GLY A 109 6.97 -7.11 -4.93
CA GLY A 109 5.65 -7.37 -4.37
C GLY A 109 5.67 -8.40 -3.25
N MET A 110 6.41 -9.51 -3.42
CA MET A 110 6.60 -10.52 -2.37
C MET A 110 7.18 -9.90 -1.11
N SER A 111 8.20 -9.07 -1.27
CA SER A 111 8.87 -8.39 -0.15
C SER A 111 7.92 -7.44 0.59
N GLN A 112 7.08 -6.69 -0.12
CA GLN A 112 6.08 -5.79 0.47
C GLN A 112 5.12 -6.55 1.40
N ALA A 113 4.66 -7.74 0.99
CA ALA A 113 3.78 -8.58 1.81
C ALA A 113 4.50 -9.05 3.09
N ILE A 114 5.71 -9.59 2.96
CA ILE A 114 6.51 -10.09 4.09
C ILE A 114 6.81 -8.97 5.07
N PHE A 115 7.34 -7.86 4.57
CA PHE A 115 7.73 -6.72 5.39
C PHE A 115 6.53 -6.09 6.12
N SER A 116 5.42 -5.89 5.41
CA SER A 116 4.21 -5.29 5.97
C SER A 116 3.62 -6.15 7.08
N LEU A 117 3.54 -7.47 6.87
CA LEU A 117 2.97 -8.40 7.84
C LEU A 117 3.86 -8.52 9.08
N ALA A 118 5.16 -8.80 8.89
CA ALA A 118 6.11 -9.00 9.99
C ALA A 118 6.23 -7.75 10.88
N ARG A 119 6.27 -6.57 10.27
CA ARG A 119 6.30 -5.29 10.98
C ARG A 119 5.03 -5.04 11.79
N GLN A 120 3.87 -5.34 11.23
CA GLN A 120 2.59 -5.18 11.92
C GLN A 120 2.47 -6.16 13.09
N SER A 121 2.89 -7.41 12.90
CA SER A 121 2.93 -8.44 13.94
C SER A 121 3.85 -8.00 15.10
N TYR A 122 5.09 -7.62 14.78
CA TYR A 122 6.08 -7.16 15.74
C TYR A 122 5.53 -6.06 16.67
N LEU A 123 4.94 -5.00 16.09
CA LEU A 123 4.43 -3.90 16.89
C LEU A 123 3.19 -4.28 17.72
N THR A 124 2.39 -5.20 17.22
CA THR A 124 1.22 -5.69 17.95
C THR A 124 1.63 -6.47 19.20
N GLU A 125 2.78 -7.13 19.19
CA GLU A 125 3.33 -7.86 20.34
C GLU A 125 4.04 -6.96 21.34
N VAL A 126 4.89 -6.04 20.87
CA VAL A 126 5.72 -5.17 21.73
C VAL A 126 4.88 -4.10 22.45
N VAL A 127 3.82 -3.62 21.79
CA VAL A 127 3.08 -2.44 22.25
C VAL A 127 1.86 -2.83 23.10
N PRO A 128 1.72 -2.28 24.33
CA PRO A 128 0.53 -2.44 25.14
C PRO A 128 -0.75 -2.04 24.39
N VAL A 129 -1.87 -2.71 24.68
CA VAL A 129 -3.14 -2.57 23.95
C VAL A 129 -3.59 -1.11 23.86
N GLU A 130 -3.39 -0.34 24.94
CA GLU A 130 -3.80 1.07 25.08
C GLU A 130 -3.07 1.99 24.08
N TYR A 131 -1.85 1.64 23.67
CA TYR A 131 -1.02 2.44 22.74
C TYR A 131 -1.00 1.92 21.31
N ARG A 132 -1.56 0.72 21.04
CA ARG A 132 -1.50 0.06 19.72
C ARG A 132 -2.02 0.93 18.59
N ALA A 133 -3.19 1.55 18.75
CA ALA A 133 -3.78 2.40 17.72
C ALA A 133 -2.88 3.58 17.36
N ARG A 134 -2.31 4.24 18.38
CA ARG A 134 -1.40 5.37 18.18
C ARG A 134 -0.10 4.96 17.49
N VAL A 135 0.48 3.84 17.92
CA VAL A 135 1.73 3.31 17.34
C VAL A 135 1.53 2.85 15.89
N MET A 136 0.42 2.18 15.59
CA MET A 136 0.08 1.76 14.22
C MET A 136 -0.14 2.97 13.29
N SER A 137 -0.79 4.02 13.79
CA SER A 137 -0.92 5.27 13.03
C SER A 137 0.44 5.93 12.77
N THR A 138 1.30 6.01 13.79
CA THR A 138 2.66 6.55 13.66
C THR A 138 3.49 5.74 12.66
N LEU A 139 3.34 4.41 12.68
CA LEU A 139 4.00 3.51 11.74
C LEU A 139 3.61 3.82 10.27
N GLY A 140 2.32 3.99 10.01
CA GLY A 140 1.81 4.37 8.70
C GLY A 140 2.32 5.74 8.26
N GLY A 141 2.36 6.71 9.17
CA GLY A 141 2.92 8.04 8.93
C GLY A 141 4.42 8.01 8.62
N THR A 142 5.20 7.23 9.36
CA THR A 142 6.65 7.10 9.15
C THR A 142 6.99 6.52 7.78
N MET A 143 6.25 5.50 7.32
CA MET A 143 6.42 4.95 5.98
C MET A 143 6.11 5.99 4.90
N ARG A 144 5.09 6.84 5.09
CA ARG A 144 4.74 7.92 4.15
C ARG A 144 5.80 9.00 4.07
N ILE A 145 6.46 9.32 5.19
CA ILE A 145 7.62 10.23 5.18
C ILE A 145 8.72 9.66 4.30
N GLY A 146 9.01 8.36 4.41
CA GLY A 146 9.97 7.69 3.53
C GLY A 146 9.54 7.76 2.05
N MET A 147 8.29 7.46 1.74
CA MET A 147 7.74 7.54 0.39
C MET A 147 7.74 8.98 -0.19
N PHE A 148 7.67 9.99 0.66
CA PHE A 148 7.81 11.39 0.27
C PHE A 148 9.27 11.74 -0.05
N ILE A 149 10.22 11.34 0.79
CA ILE A 149 11.64 11.67 0.62
C ILE A 149 12.26 10.88 -0.55
N GLY A 150 11.86 9.61 -0.71
CA GLY A 150 12.43 8.68 -1.69
C GLY A 150 12.57 9.23 -3.11
N PRO A 151 11.50 9.78 -3.71
CA PRO A 151 11.55 10.29 -5.09
C PRO A 151 12.53 11.44 -5.30
N PHE A 152 12.76 12.30 -4.28
CA PHE A 152 13.74 13.41 -4.39
C PHE A 152 15.17 12.87 -4.37
N VAL A 153 15.46 11.91 -3.49
CA VAL A 153 16.78 11.27 -3.45
C VAL A 153 17.00 10.48 -4.76
N ALA A 154 15.95 9.81 -5.25
CA ALA A 154 16.00 9.13 -6.55
C ALA A 154 16.24 10.11 -7.70
N ALA A 155 15.56 11.27 -7.73
CA ALA A 155 15.76 12.28 -8.77
C ALA A 155 17.22 12.77 -8.83
N ALA A 156 17.84 13.03 -7.68
CA ALA A 156 19.25 13.39 -7.60
C ALA A 156 20.16 12.25 -8.11
N ALA A 157 19.87 10.99 -7.73
CA ALA A 157 20.64 9.84 -8.17
C ALA A 157 20.43 9.55 -9.69
N ILE A 158 19.23 9.76 -10.23
CA ILE A 158 18.93 9.65 -11.66
C ILE A 158 19.75 10.65 -12.47
N HIS A 159 19.87 11.87 -11.99
CA HIS A 159 20.65 12.89 -12.68
C HIS A 159 22.15 12.51 -12.80
N LEU A 160 22.69 11.77 -11.81
CA LEU A 160 24.09 11.36 -11.78
C LEU A 160 24.36 10.02 -12.47
N TYR A 161 23.45 9.06 -12.32
CA TYR A 161 23.65 7.65 -12.68
C TYR A 161 22.57 7.07 -13.60
N GLY A 162 21.66 7.90 -14.13
CA GLY A 162 20.50 7.45 -14.90
C GLY A 162 19.51 6.67 -14.03
N LEU A 163 18.59 5.94 -14.69
CA LEU A 163 17.52 5.20 -14.00
C LEU A 163 18.05 4.18 -12.97
N ALA A 164 19.23 3.59 -13.19
CA ALA A 164 19.88 2.67 -12.26
C ALA A 164 20.16 3.32 -10.88
N GLY A 165 20.40 4.64 -10.86
CA GLY A 165 20.62 5.40 -9.63
C GLY A 165 19.46 5.29 -8.64
N ALA A 166 18.21 5.32 -9.12
CA ALA A 166 17.04 5.17 -8.26
C ALA A 166 16.98 3.78 -7.59
N TYR A 167 17.30 2.72 -8.32
CA TYR A 167 17.39 1.37 -7.74
C TYR A 167 18.53 1.26 -6.75
N GLY A 168 19.66 1.92 -7.00
CA GLY A 168 20.78 2.03 -6.06
C GLY A 168 20.37 2.68 -4.74
N VAL A 169 19.61 3.79 -4.79
CA VAL A 169 19.03 4.44 -3.60
C VAL A 169 18.09 3.48 -2.87
N GLY A 170 17.19 2.83 -3.60
CA GLY A 170 16.25 1.86 -3.03
C GLY A 170 16.98 0.70 -2.34
N MET A 171 17.98 0.12 -3.01
CA MET A 171 18.79 -0.97 -2.46
C MET A 171 19.55 -0.55 -1.19
N ALA A 172 20.18 0.63 -1.19
CA ALA A 172 20.88 1.15 -0.02
C ALA A 172 19.94 1.37 1.17
N ALA A 173 18.76 1.94 0.91
CA ALA A 173 17.74 2.15 1.93
C ALA A 173 17.23 0.82 2.52
N LEU A 174 17.04 -0.20 1.70
CA LEU A 174 16.60 -1.53 2.14
C LEU A 174 17.68 -2.29 2.92
N VAL A 175 18.92 -2.22 2.47
CA VAL A 175 20.05 -2.79 3.25
C VAL A 175 20.14 -2.13 4.61
N ALA A 176 20.05 -0.79 4.67
CA ALA A 176 20.02 -0.05 5.93
C ALA A 176 18.81 -0.43 6.80
N SER A 177 17.62 -0.62 6.18
CA SER A 177 16.42 -1.12 6.86
C SER A 177 16.65 -2.50 7.47
N GLY A 178 17.24 -3.43 6.72
CA GLY A 178 17.58 -4.78 7.19
C GLY A 178 18.58 -4.78 8.33
N VAL A 179 19.64 -3.96 8.23
CA VAL A 179 20.66 -3.80 9.30
C VAL A 179 20.03 -3.23 10.58
N LEU A 180 19.14 -2.23 10.44
CA LEU A 180 18.44 -1.65 11.58
C LEU A 180 17.45 -2.66 12.19
N ALA A 181 16.73 -3.40 11.36
CA ALA A 181 15.82 -4.46 11.81
C ALA A 181 16.57 -5.61 12.52
N ALA A 182 17.79 -5.93 12.10
CA ALA A 182 18.61 -6.93 12.77
C ALA A 182 19.00 -6.56 14.21
N ARG A 183 18.89 -5.28 14.60
CA ARG A 183 19.10 -4.79 15.96
C ARG A 183 17.82 -4.78 16.82
N LEU A 184 16.67 -5.17 16.26
CA LEU A 184 15.43 -5.31 17.02
C LEU A 184 15.58 -6.41 18.10
N PRO A 185 14.99 -6.25 19.29
CA PRO A 185 14.88 -7.33 20.25
C PRO A 185 14.17 -8.55 19.65
N ASP A 186 14.67 -9.72 19.98
CA ASP A 186 14.05 -10.97 19.53
C ASP A 186 12.93 -11.37 20.48
N LEU A 187 11.70 -11.37 19.99
CA LEU A 187 10.51 -11.68 20.77
C LEU A 187 10.19 -13.18 20.78
N SER A 188 10.79 -13.94 19.88
CA SER A 188 10.52 -15.39 19.74
C SER A 188 10.84 -16.18 21.00
N LEU A 189 11.78 -15.69 21.83
CA LEU A 189 12.14 -16.30 23.11
C LEU A 189 11.15 -15.97 24.25
N GLN A 190 10.36 -14.91 24.13
CA GLN A 190 9.37 -14.50 25.14
C GLN A 190 7.96 -15.03 24.86
N ALA A 191 7.66 -15.40 23.62
CA ALA A 191 6.35 -15.88 23.21
C ALA A 191 6.10 -17.35 23.63
N VAL A 192 7.15 -18.14 23.81
CA VAL A 192 7.03 -19.56 24.22
C VAL A 192 6.40 -19.70 25.61
N ASP A 193 6.68 -18.77 26.54
CA ASP A 193 6.11 -18.82 27.88
C ASP A 193 4.63 -18.37 27.97
N LYS A 194 4.16 -17.53 27.04
CA LYS A 194 2.77 -17.00 27.05
C LYS A 194 1.75 -17.89 26.37
N HIS A 195 2.16 -18.78 25.47
CA HIS A 195 1.23 -19.65 24.74
C HIS A 195 0.75 -20.87 25.53
N GLN A 196 1.35 -21.16 26.67
CA GLN A 196 0.92 -22.26 27.55
C GLN A 196 -0.28 -21.93 28.44
N GLU A 197 -0.65 -20.65 28.62
CA GLU A 197 -1.71 -20.25 29.56
C GLU A 197 -3.12 -20.07 28.97
N THR A 198 -3.31 -20.21 27.66
CA THR A 198 -4.63 -19.99 27.02
C THR A 198 -5.13 -21.18 26.19
N VAL A 199 -4.98 -22.40 26.70
CA VAL A 199 -5.67 -23.59 26.18
C VAL A 199 -6.89 -23.89 27.02
N GLY A 200 -7.95 -23.13 26.85
CA GLY A 200 -9.19 -23.33 27.57
C GLY A 200 -10.39 -22.70 26.88
N ASP A 201 -10.55 -22.91 25.61
CA ASP A 201 -11.84 -22.93 24.92
C ASP A 201 -11.61 -23.44 23.49
N LYS A 202 -12.27 -24.55 23.10
CA LYS A 202 -12.20 -25.04 21.73
C LYS A 202 -12.92 -24.03 20.84
N PRO A 203 -12.21 -23.20 20.04
CA PRO A 203 -12.90 -22.32 19.12
C PRO A 203 -13.63 -23.19 18.11
N ARG A 204 -14.95 -23.01 17.94
CA ARG A 204 -15.65 -23.48 16.74
C ARG A 204 -14.77 -23.10 15.55
N THR A 205 -14.27 -24.09 14.82
CA THR A 205 -13.42 -23.90 13.64
C THR A 205 -14.22 -23.19 12.56
N LEU A 206 -14.26 -21.86 12.65
CA LEU A 206 -14.86 -21.04 11.60
C LEU A 206 -13.95 -21.15 10.37
N THR A 207 -14.45 -21.79 9.34
CA THR A 207 -13.75 -21.89 8.05
C THR A 207 -13.85 -20.55 7.30
N ILE A 208 -12.83 -20.20 6.52
CA ILE A 208 -12.83 -19.01 5.64
C ILE A 208 -14.12 -18.94 4.82
N LEU A 209 -14.56 -20.09 4.28
CA LEU A 209 -15.78 -20.19 3.48
C LEU A 209 -17.04 -19.90 4.28
N SER A 210 -17.13 -20.33 5.54
CA SER A 210 -18.28 -20.04 6.41
C SER A 210 -18.35 -18.54 6.75
N THR A 211 -17.20 -17.92 6.99
CA THR A 211 -17.10 -16.46 7.22
C THR A 211 -17.52 -15.67 5.98
N LEU A 212 -17.09 -16.10 4.79
CA LEU A 212 -17.50 -15.48 3.52
C LEU A 212 -19.01 -15.58 3.30
N ARG A 213 -19.60 -16.77 3.50
CA ARG A 213 -21.05 -16.99 3.35
C ARG A 213 -21.86 -16.17 4.34
N ALA A 214 -21.45 -16.14 5.61
CA ALA A 214 -22.13 -15.37 6.65
C ALA A 214 -22.12 -13.86 6.39
N ASN A 215 -21.03 -13.33 5.82
CA ASN A 215 -20.85 -11.90 5.59
C ASN A 215 -20.92 -11.52 4.09
N ARG A 216 -21.50 -12.39 3.24
CA ARG A 216 -21.54 -12.21 1.77
C ARG A 216 -22.06 -10.83 1.35
N HIS A 217 -23.05 -10.32 2.06
CA HIS A 217 -23.64 -9.01 1.77
C HIS A 217 -22.60 -7.87 1.94
N VAL A 218 -21.81 -7.90 3.00
CA VAL A 218 -20.77 -6.89 3.25
C VAL A 218 -19.68 -6.96 2.17
N PHE A 219 -19.26 -8.16 1.78
CA PHE A 219 -18.26 -8.36 0.74
C PHE A 219 -18.74 -7.92 -0.64
N VAL A 220 -19.99 -8.24 -1.01
CA VAL A 220 -20.55 -7.85 -2.32
C VAL A 220 -20.85 -6.35 -2.39
N THR A 221 -21.18 -5.71 -1.27
CA THR A 221 -21.50 -4.27 -1.24
C THR A 221 -20.26 -3.42 -0.94
N LEU A 222 -19.81 -3.39 0.29
CA LEU A 222 -18.65 -2.58 0.69
C LEU A 222 -17.33 -3.14 0.17
N GLY A 223 -17.17 -4.47 0.17
CA GLY A 223 -15.95 -5.13 -0.32
C GLY A 223 -15.69 -4.86 -1.79
N LEU A 224 -16.71 -4.93 -2.66
CA LEU A 224 -16.57 -4.56 -4.07
C LEU A 224 -16.18 -3.09 -4.23
N GLY A 225 -16.76 -2.18 -3.43
CA GLY A 225 -16.35 -0.78 -3.40
C GLY A 225 -14.87 -0.62 -3.03
N MET A 226 -14.38 -1.39 -2.05
CA MET A 226 -12.98 -1.37 -1.64
C MET A 226 -12.03 -1.96 -2.69
N LEU A 227 -12.48 -2.98 -3.43
CA LEU A 227 -11.74 -3.50 -4.58
C LEU A 227 -11.54 -2.41 -5.64
N LEU A 228 -12.62 -1.69 -6.00
CA LEU A 228 -12.54 -0.58 -6.95
C LEU A 228 -11.63 0.55 -6.46
N VAL A 229 -11.73 0.92 -5.17
CA VAL A 229 -10.84 1.91 -4.54
C VAL A 229 -9.38 1.49 -4.66
N SER A 230 -9.07 0.23 -4.38
CA SER A 230 -7.71 -0.29 -4.46
C SER A 230 -7.19 -0.29 -5.89
N ALA A 231 -8.03 -0.67 -6.86
CA ALA A 231 -7.70 -0.60 -8.29
C ALA A 231 -7.36 0.83 -8.72
N VAL A 232 -8.18 1.83 -8.38
CA VAL A 232 -7.94 3.24 -8.69
C VAL A 232 -6.62 3.72 -8.07
N ARG A 233 -6.36 3.38 -6.82
CA ARG A 233 -5.14 3.77 -6.11
C ARG A 233 -3.88 3.20 -6.72
N THR A 234 -3.91 1.95 -7.15
CA THR A 234 -2.75 1.32 -7.77
C THR A 234 -2.55 1.83 -9.19
N THR A 235 -3.63 2.03 -9.95
CA THR A 235 -3.53 2.57 -11.31
C THR A 235 -2.90 3.96 -11.32
N ARG A 236 -3.18 4.84 -10.36
CA ARG A 236 -2.55 6.16 -10.31
C ARG A 236 -1.03 6.10 -10.22
N GLN A 237 -0.49 5.09 -9.52
CA GLN A 237 0.96 4.91 -9.36
C GLN A 237 1.64 4.59 -10.70
N THR A 238 0.91 3.96 -11.62
CA THR A 238 1.36 3.63 -12.97
C THR A 238 1.03 4.75 -13.96
N ALA A 239 -0.16 5.35 -13.83
CA ALA A 239 -0.68 6.35 -14.77
C ALA A 239 0.16 7.63 -14.79
N ILE A 240 0.56 8.15 -13.62
CA ILE A 240 1.33 9.41 -13.54
C ILE A 240 2.70 9.27 -14.24
N PRO A 241 3.55 8.25 -13.96
CA PRO A 241 4.82 8.11 -14.67
C PRO A 241 4.67 7.77 -16.16
N LEU A 242 3.66 6.96 -16.54
CA LEU A 242 3.42 6.66 -17.97
C LEU A 242 2.94 7.88 -18.73
N TRP A 243 2.15 8.76 -18.11
CA TRP A 243 1.73 10.00 -18.74
C TRP A 243 2.88 10.99 -18.84
N ALA A 244 3.77 11.04 -17.85
CA ALA A 244 5.01 11.81 -17.90
C ALA A 244 5.92 11.35 -19.04
N ASP A 245 6.07 10.03 -19.27
CA ASP A 245 6.77 9.44 -20.41
C ASP A 245 6.12 9.83 -21.74
N HIS A 246 4.77 9.81 -21.80
CA HIS A 246 4.02 10.25 -22.97
C HIS A 246 4.26 11.73 -23.31
N LEU A 247 4.44 12.57 -22.30
CA LEU A 247 4.80 13.99 -22.45
C LEU A 247 6.31 14.19 -22.69
N ALA A 248 7.10 13.12 -22.84
CA ALA A 248 8.55 13.13 -23.00
C ALA A 248 9.29 13.91 -21.88
N LEU A 249 8.76 13.87 -20.64
CA LEU A 249 9.40 14.49 -19.50
C LEU A 249 10.58 13.64 -19.02
N ASP A 250 11.61 14.32 -18.52
CA ASP A 250 12.77 13.68 -17.92
C ASP A 250 12.37 12.84 -16.68
N ALA A 251 13.06 11.72 -16.48
CA ALA A 251 12.78 10.81 -15.39
C ALA A 251 12.98 11.44 -13.99
N ALA A 252 13.98 12.35 -13.85
CA ALA A 252 14.20 13.07 -12.61
C ALA A 252 13.05 14.06 -12.33
N VAL A 253 12.55 14.76 -13.37
CA VAL A 253 11.37 15.63 -13.26
C VAL A 253 10.14 14.81 -12.87
N THR A 254 9.95 13.65 -13.46
CA THR A 254 8.84 12.73 -13.12
C THR A 254 8.93 12.29 -11.65
N ALA A 255 10.12 11.95 -11.17
CA ALA A 255 10.33 11.58 -9.77
C ALA A 255 10.00 12.76 -8.81
N VAL A 256 10.40 13.99 -9.15
CA VAL A 256 10.06 15.19 -8.35
C VAL A 256 8.55 15.43 -8.32
N ILE A 257 7.86 15.34 -9.46
CA ILE A 257 6.39 15.47 -9.54
C ILE A 257 5.72 14.43 -8.62
N TYR A 258 6.17 13.18 -8.68
CA TYR A 258 5.65 12.10 -7.84
C TYR A 258 5.94 12.34 -6.36
N GLY A 259 7.12 12.84 -6.02
CA GLY A 259 7.51 13.22 -4.67
C GLY A 259 6.63 14.34 -4.09
N LEU A 260 6.43 15.42 -4.84
CA LEU A 260 5.57 16.54 -4.42
C LEU A 260 4.12 16.08 -4.21
N ALA A 261 3.59 15.25 -5.11
CA ALA A 261 2.27 14.64 -4.94
C ALA A 261 2.22 13.75 -3.68
N SER A 262 3.25 12.93 -3.43
CA SER A 262 3.34 12.12 -2.20
C SER A 262 3.40 12.97 -0.93
N GLY A 263 3.96 14.17 -0.99
CA GLY A 263 3.96 15.14 0.11
C GLY A 263 2.55 15.61 0.46
N VAL A 264 1.73 15.91 -0.53
CA VAL A 264 0.31 16.25 -0.31
C VAL A 264 -0.43 15.10 0.35
N ASP A 265 -0.24 13.87 -0.14
CA ASP A 265 -0.83 12.66 0.45
C ASP A 265 -0.40 12.47 1.92
N MET A 266 0.87 12.69 2.23
CA MET A 266 1.42 12.59 3.58
C MET A 266 0.81 13.62 4.53
N LEU A 267 0.71 14.88 4.12
CA LEU A 267 0.19 15.98 4.95
C LEU A 267 -1.28 15.78 5.32
N LEU A 268 -2.07 15.16 4.43
CA LEU A 268 -3.51 14.98 4.62
C LEU A 268 -3.87 13.74 5.44
N PHE A 269 -2.94 12.81 5.63
CA PHE A 269 -3.20 11.56 6.34
C PHE A 269 -3.78 11.76 7.75
N TYR A 270 -3.16 12.64 8.54
CA TYR A 270 -3.58 12.86 9.92
C TYR A 270 -4.90 13.67 10.03
N PRO A 271 -5.07 14.82 9.34
CA PRO A 271 -6.33 15.55 9.33
C PRO A 271 -7.51 14.71 8.84
N ALA A 272 -7.31 13.90 7.82
CA ALA A 272 -8.35 13.05 7.25
C ALA A 272 -8.89 12.02 8.25
N GLY A 273 -8.01 11.41 9.05
CA GLY A 273 -8.41 10.50 10.12
C GLY A 273 -9.32 11.19 11.13
N LYS A 274 -8.98 12.40 11.56
CA LYS A 274 -9.79 13.20 12.49
C LYS A 274 -11.16 13.54 11.91
N VAL A 275 -11.21 13.94 10.65
CA VAL A 275 -12.49 14.23 9.95
C VAL A 275 -13.35 12.97 9.85
N MET A 276 -12.74 11.81 9.55
CA MET A 276 -13.42 10.52 9.47
C MET A 276 -14.06 10.10 10.81
N ASP A 277 -13.40 10.41 11.92
CA ASP A 277 -13.91 10.09 13.26
C ASP A 277 -15.02 11.05 13.70
N GLN A 278 -14.95 12.33 13.31
CA GLN A 278 -15.93 13.36 13.72
C GLN A 278 -17.16 13.41 12.83
N LEU A 279 -17.01 13.38 11.51
CA LEU A 279 -18.11 13.56 10.54
C LEU A 279 -18.61 12.22 9.97
N GLY A 280 -17.89 11.12 10.22
CA GLY A 280 -18.24 9.78 9.71
C GLY A 280 -17.57 9.43 8.40
N ARG A 281 -17.60 8.13 8.11
CA ARG A 281 -16.82 7.48 7.01
C ARG A 281 -17.20 8.02 5.62
N ARG A 282 -18.49 8.26 5.39
CA ARG A 282 -19.02 8.73 4.10
C ARG A 282 -18.41 10.08 3.67
N TRP A 283 -18.26 11.01 4.63
CA TRP A 283 -17.78 12.37 4.36
C TRP A 283 -16.29 12.45 4.00
N VAL A 284 -15.58 11.36 4.17
CA VAL A 284 -14.18 11.24 3.77
C VAL A 284 -14.03 10.37 2.51
N VAL A 285 -14.70 9.23 2.47
CA VAL A 285 -14.59 8.25 1.38
C VAL A 285 -15.10 8.81 0.06
N VAL A 286 -16.27 9.43 0.05
CA VAL A 286 -16.89 9.92 -1.19
C VAL A 286 -16.12 11.09 -1.80
N PRO A 287 -15.80 12.17 -1.07
CA PRO A 287 -14.99 13.27 -1.63
C PRO A 287 -13.60 12.81 -2.08
N SER A 288 -12.96 11.90 -1.33
CA SER A 288 -11.68 11.31 -1.73
C SER A 288 -11.73 10.72 -3.14
N LEU A 289 -12.74 9.89 -3.41
CA LEU A 289 -12.89 9.22 -4.71
C LEU A 289 -13.32 10.17 -5.83
N VAL A 290 -14.17 11.13 -5.53
CA VAL A 290 -14.58 12.16 -6.51
C VAL A 290 -13.38 12.99 -6.93
N ILE A 291 -12.56 13.45 -5.97
CA ILE A 291 -11.35 14.24 -6.28
C ILE A 291 -10.32 13.41 -7.05
N MET A 292 -10.08 12.15 -6.64
CA MET A 292 -9.19 11.26 -7.37
C MET A 292 -9.69 11.00 -8.79
N GLY A 293 -11.00 10.75 -8.96
CA GLY A 293 -11.62 10.53 -10.25
C GLY A 293 -11.50 11.75 -11.16
N ALA A 294 -11.79 12.95 -10.63
CA ALA A 294 -11.64 14.20 -11.37
C ALA A 294 -10.18 14.44 -11.79
N GLY A 295 -9.22 14.21 -10.88
CA GLY A 295 -7.80 14.33 -11.18
C GLY A 295 -7.34 13.33 -12.26
N LEU A 296 -7.82 12.08 -12.22
CA LEU A 296 -7.53 11.08 -13.26
C LEU A 296 -8.17 11.41 -14.61
N LEU A 297 -9.37 12.02 -14.64
CA LEU A 297 -9.96 12.51 -15.87
C LEU A 297 -9.22 13.74 -16.44
N ALA A 298 -8.67 14.57 -15.56
CA ALA A 298 -7.88 15.74 -15.94
C ALA A 298 -6.46 15.37 -16.42
N LEU A 299 -5.92 14.22 -15.99
CA LEU A 299 -4.55 13.81 -16.30
C LEU A 299 -4.27 13.76 -17.81
N PRO A 300 -5.13 13.13 -18.67
CA PRO A 300 -4.93 13.12 -20.12
C PRO A 300 -5.05 14.48 -20.80
N LEU A 301 -5.53 15.49 -20.12
CA LEU A 301 -5.65 16.87 -20.62
C LEU A 301 -4.41 17.71 -20.31
N THR A 302 -3.41 17.14 -19.64
CA THR A 302 -2.17 17.85 -19.31
C THR A 302 -1.18 17.80 -20.47
N HIS A 303 -0.42 18.89 -20.68
CA HIS A 303 0.49 19.03 -21.82
C HIS A 303 1.93 19.38 -21.43
N ASN A 304 2.19 19.61 -20.15
CA ASN A 304 3.52 19.97 -19.64
C ASN A 304 3.71 19.55 -18.16
N ALA A 305 4.92 19.69 -17.65
CA ALA A 305 5.27 19.29 -16.29
C ALA A 305 4.43 19.99 -15.21
N GLN A 306 4.07 21.28 -15.42
CA GLN A 306 3.31 22.05 -14.44
C GLN A 306 1.87 21.58 -14.35
N THR A 307 1.19 21.39 -15.49
CA THR A 307 -0.19 20.88 -15.52
C THR A 307 -0.26 19.43 -15.02
N LEU A 308 0.75 18.62 -15.36
CA LEU A 308 0.87 17.25 -14.82
C LEU A 308 1.04 17.26 -13.30
N LEU A 309 1.89 18.15 -12.75
CA LEU A 309 2.06 18.31 -11.31
C LEU A 309 0.74 18.67 -10.62
N LEU A 310 -0.02 19.61 -11.16
CA LEU A 310 -1.31 20.01 -10.58
C LEU A 310 -2.31 18.85 -10.57
N ALA A 311 -2.40 18.09 -11.66
CA ALA A 311 -3.26 16.91 -11.73
C ALA A 311 -2.80 15.82 -10.74
N ALA A 312 -1.48 15.55 -10.65
CA ALA A 312 -0.91 14.61 -9.70
C ALA A 312 -1.16 15.02 -8.24
N MET A 313 -1.03 16.31 -7.92
CA MET A 313 -1.34 16.84 -6.60
C MET A 313 -2.83 16.72 -6.25
N ALA A 314 -3.74 16.97 -7.20
CA ALA A 314 -5.18 16.78 -7.00
C ALA A 314 -5.51 15.30 -6.73
N ILE A 315 -4.93 14.37 -7.50
CA ILE A 315 -5.08 12.93 -7.28
C ILE A 315 -4.54 12.53 -5.90
N ALA A 316 -3.36 13.05 -5.52
CA ALA A 316 -2.74 12.78 -4.23
C ALA A 316 -3.54 13.38 -3.06
N PHE A 317 -4.14 14.56 -3.24
CA PHE A 317 -5.04 15.17 -2.28
C PHE A 317 -6.25 14.25 -2.00
N GLY A 318 -6.91 13.76 -3.06
CA GLY A 318 -7.99 12.79 -2.92
C GLY A 318 -7.53 11.51 -2.21
N ASN A 319 -6.36 10.96 -2.58
CA ASN A 319 -5.81 9.77 -1.94
C ASN A 319 -5.48 9.97 -0.46
N GLY A 320 -4.90 11.11 -0.10
CA GLY A 320 -4.54 11.46 1.27
C GLY A 320 -5.75 11.56 2.19
N ILE A 321 -6.82 12.24 1.73
CA ILE A 321 -8.09 12.29 2.45
C ILE A 321 -8.64 10.87 2.68
N GLY A 322 -8.64 10.02 1.67
CA GLY A 322 -9.15 8.64 1.77
C GLY A 322 -8.24 7.68 2.52
N SER A 323 -7.16 8.16 3.09
CA SER A 323 -6.20 7.32 3.81
C SER A 323 -6.82 6.67 5.04
N GLY A 324 -6.57 5.37 5.23
CA GLY A 324 -7.13 4.63 6.36
C GLY A 324 -8.55 4.09 6.15
N MET A 325 -9.32 4.58 5.16
CA MET A 325 -10.71 4.16 4.94
C MET A 325 -10.86 2.64 4.80
N MET A 326 -9.89 1.98 4.16
CA MET A 326 -9.90 0.53 3.96
C MET A 326 -9.83 -0.21 5.30
N MET A 327 -8.91 0.19 6.18
CA MET A 327 -8.75 -0.44 7.51
C MET A 327 -9.96 -0.15 8.39
N THR A 328 -10.46 1.09 8.37
CA THR A 328 -11.57 1.52 9.22
C THR A 328 -12.87 0.83 8.83
N LEU A 329 -13.24 0.82 7.53
CA LEU A 329 -14.44 0.14 7.06
C LEU A 329 -14.37 -1.38 7.31
N GLY A 330 -13.20 -1.99 7.14
CA GLY A 330 -13.00 -3.40 7.47
C GLY A 330 -13.17 -3.69 8.96
N ALA A 331 -12.62 -2.84 9.82
CA ALA A 331 -12.74 -2.99 11.26
C ALA A 331 -14.16 -2.77 11.78
N ASP A 332 -14.86 -1.74 11.27
CA ASP A 332 -16.23 -1.38 11.65
C ASP A 332 -17.25 -2.48 11.34
N HIS A 333 -17.02 -3.25 10.27
CA HIS A 333 -17.96 -4.30 9.82
C HIS A 333 -17.46 -5.72 10.14
N SER A 334 -16.33 -5.85 10.86
CA SER A 334 -15.79 -7.16 11.23
C SER A 334 -16.60 -7.79 12.36
N PRO A 335 -17.07 -9.06 12.24
CA PRO A 335 -17.80 -9.72 13.30
C PRO A 335 -16.91 -9.98 14.52
N ARG A 336 -17.51 -10.05 15.73
CA ARG A 336 -16.80 -10.37 16.96
C ARG A 336 -16.13 -11.75 16.89
N HIS A 337 -16.84 -12.76 16.33
CA HIS A 337 -16.31 -14.11 16.11
C HIS A 337 -15.82 -14.27 14.67
N GLY A 338 -14.58 -14.75 14.47
CA GLY A 338 -13.97 -14.90 13.14
C GLY A 338 -13.43 -13.62 12.53
N ARG A 339 -13.15 -12.60 13.36
CA ARG A 339 -12.62 -11.29 12.92
C ARG A 339 -11.37 -11.41 12.04
N ALA A 340 -10.46 -12.30 12.39
CA ALA A 340 -9.21 -12.50 11.63
C ALA A 340 -9.50 -13.01 10.20
N HIS A 341 -10.41 -13.99 10.05
CA HIS A 341 -10.80 -14.49 8.73
C HIS A 341 -11.51 -13.42 7.89
N PHE A 342 -12.39 -12.62 8.52
CA PHE A 342 -13.05 -11.50 7.85
C PHE A 342 -12.06 -10.46 7.34
N LEU A 343 -11.14 -10.00 8.19
CA LEU A 343 -10.13 -9.00 7.81
C LEU A 343 -9.14 -9.55 6.77
N GLY A 344 -8.82 -10.85 6.81
CA GLY A 344 -8.03 -11.51 5.79
C GLY A 344 -8.73 -11.50 4.41
N LEU A 345 -10.02 -11.84 4.36
CA LEU A 345 -10.82 -11.75 3.13
C LEU A 345 -10.99 -10.32 2.64
N TRP A 346 -11.16 -9.37 3.57
CA TRP A 346 -11.23 -7.94 3.26
C TRP A 346 -9.96 -7.43 2.60
N ARG A 347 -8.80 -7.81 3.14
CA ARG A 347 -7.50 -7.49 2.57
C ARG A 347 -7.30 -8.14 1.20
N LEU A 348 -7.73 -9.41 1.06
CA LEU A 348 -7.68 -10.13 -0.21
C LEU A 348 -8.43 -9.37 -1.32
N MET A 349 -9.62 -8.82 -1.03
CA MET A 349 -10.36 -8.00 -2.01
C MET A 349 -9.58 -6.74 -2.41
N ALA A 350 -8.91 -6.11 -1.46
CA ALA A 350 -8.05 -4.96 -1.75
C ALA A 350 -6.85 -5.34 -2.62
N ASP A 351 -6.18 -6.45 -2.33
CA ASP A 351 -5.03 -6.94 -3.07
C ASP A 351 -5.44 -7.36 -4.50
N VAL A 352 -6.60 -7.98 -4.67
CA VAL A 352 -7.19 -8.26 -5.99
C VAL A 352 -7.45 -6.97 -6.75
N GLY A 353 -8.01 -5.94 -6.10
CA GLY A 353 -8.20 -4.62 -6.71
C GLY A 353 -6.87 -4.00 -7.15
N ALA A 354 -5.84 -4.09 -6.31
CA ALA A 354 -4.51 -3.57 -6.61
C ALA A 354 -3.87 -4.23 -7.84
N LEU A 355 -4.14 -5.52 -8.04
CA LEU A 355 -3.72 -6.24 -9.26
C LEU A 355 -4.58 -5.84 -10.47
N CYS A 356 -5.91 -5.78 -10.30
CA CYS A 356 -6.83 -5.51 -11.41
C CYS A 356 -6.66 -4.10 -12.01
N GLY A 357 -6.27 -3.10 -11.21
CA GLY A 357 -6.10 -1.73 -11.67
C GLY A 357 -5.10 -1.59 -12.83
N PRO A 358 -3.81 -1.94 -12.65
CA PRO A 358 -2.82 -1.91 -13.71
C PRO A 358 -3.14 -2.84 -14.89
N VAL A 359 -3.76 -4.00 -14.64
CA VAL A 359 -4.21 -4.94 -15.70
C VAL A 359 -5.29 -4.30 -16.56
N LEU A 360 -6.27 -3.63 -15.96
CA LEU A 360 -7.30 -2.90 -16.70
C LEU A 360 -6.69 -1.75 -17.51
N LEU A 361 -5.78 -0.98 -16.91
CA LEU A 361 -5.05 0.07 -17.61
C LEU A 361 -4.29 -0.50 -18.81
N SER A 362 -3.61 -1.64 -18.64
CA SER A 362 -2.89 -2.34 -19.71
C SER A 362 -3.83 -2.72 -20.86
N LEU A 363 -4.96 -3.34 -20.54
CA LEU A 363 -5.94 -3.79 -21.54
C LEU A 363 -6.50 -2.61 -22.33
N LEU A 364 -6.90 -1.54 -21.64
CA LEU A 364 -7.46 -0.34 -22.29
C LEU A 364 -6.41 0.43 -23.08
N ALA A 365 -5.17 0.48 -22.61
CA ALA A 365 -4.09 1.10 -23.35
C ALA A 365 -3.70 0.30 -24.61
N ALA A 366 -3.88 -1.03 -24.60
CA ALA A 366 -3.64 -1.90 -25.76
C ALA A 366 -4.74 -1.79 -26.82
N THR A 367 -6.01 -1.63 -26.40
CA THR A 367 -7.17 -1.64 -27.30
C THR A 367 -7.61 -0.24 -27.75
N LEU A 368 -7.33 0.78 -26.95
CA LEU A 368 -7.72 2.17 -27.18
C LEU A 368 -6.48 3.07 -27.16
N THR A 369 -6.33 3.84 -26.10
CA THR A 369 -5.18 4.72 -25.86
C THR A 369 -4.85 4.76 -24.36
N LEU A 370 -3.61 5.19 -24.02
CA LEU A 370 -3.24 5.40 -22.61
C LEU A 370 -4.17 6.39 -21.91
N GLY A 371 -4.51 7.50 -22.60
CA GLY A 371 -5.43 8.51 -22.07
C GLY A 371 -6.82 7.95 -21.79
N ALA A 372 -7.36 7.10 -22.68
CA ALA A 372 -8.64 6.44 -22.49
C ALA A 372 -8.61 5.47 -21.30
N GLY A 373 -7.53 4.72 -21.12
CA GLY A 373 -7.34 3.84 -19.97
C GLY A 373 -7.29 4.61 -18.65
N ILE A 374 -6.60 5.74 -18.60
CA ILE A 374 -6.55 6.62 -17.41
C ILE A 374 -7.93 7.21 -17.14
N ALA A 375 -8.63 7.71 -18.16
CA ALA A 375 -9.98 8.26 -18.02
C ALA A 375 -11.00 7.23 -17.55
N ALA A 376 -10.93 5.99 -18.05
CA ALA A 376 -11.75 4.87 -17.57
C ALA A 376 -11.52 4.58 -16.07
N THR A 377 -10.26 4.66 -15.62
CA THR A 377 -9.95 4.53 -14.18
C THR A 377 -10.54 5.70 -13.37
N GLY A 378 -10.53 6.91 -13.92
CA GLY A 378 -11.22 8.06 -13.33
C GLY A 378 -12.73 7.82 -13.20
N ALA A 379 -13.38 7.33 -14.27
CA ALA A 379 -14.79 6.95 -14.25
C ALA A 379 -15.08 5.84 -13.20
N MET A 380 -14.19 4.85 -13.09
CA MET A 380 -14.30 3.80 -12.06
C MET A 380 -14.24 4.38 -10.64
N ALA A 381 -13.48 5.45 -10.41
CA ALA A 381 -13.46 6.13 -9.11
C ALA A 381 -14.82 6.76 -8.78
N PHE A 382 -15.53 7.35 -9.74
CA PHE A 382 -16.90 7.86 -9.55
C PHE A 382 -17.90 6.73 -9.30
N LEU A 383 -17.78 5.59 -9.99
CA LEU A 383 -18.61 4.41 -9.71
C LEU A 383 -18.38 3.92 -8.27
N ALA A 384 -17.13 3.81 -7.84
CA ALA A 384 -16.81 3.45 -6.46
C ALA A 384 -17.36 4.47 -5.45
N ALA A 385 -17.28 5.77 -5.76
CA ALA A 385 -17.83 6.84 -4.93
C ALA A 385 -19.36 6.70 -4.79
N GLY A 386 -20.09 6.50 -5.88
CA GLY A 386 -21.54 6.28 -5.88
C GLY A 386 -21.93 5.03 -5.10
N GLN A 387 -21.25 3.92 -5.35
CA GLN A 387 -21.48 2.65 -4.64
C GLN A 387 -21.28 2.80 -3.13
N LEU A 388 -20.15 3.36 -2.70
CA LEU A 388 -19.86 3.55 -1.28
C LEU A 388 -20.74 4.61 -0.64
N ALA A 389 -21.10 5.69 -1.36
CA ALA A 389 -22.08 6.67 -0.90
C ALA A 389 -23.45 6.06 -0.59
N TYR A 390 -23.86 5.06 -1.38
CA TYR A 390 -25.12 4.35 -1.21
C TYR A 390 -25.07 3.31 -0.10
N TRP A 391 -23.99 2.52 -0.01
CA TRP A 391 -23.92 1.35 0.87
C TRP A 391 -23.39 1.67 2.28
N ILE A 392 -22.50 2.65 2.48
CA ILE A 392 -21.97 2.99 3.82
C ILE A 392 -23.07 3.31 4.82
N PRO A 393 -24.04 4.23 4.54
CA PRO A 393 -25.09 4.56 5.51
C PRO A 393 -25.99 3.35 5.81
N ARG A 394 -26.31 2.54 4.79
CA ARG A 394 -27.16 1.35 4.94
C ARG A 394 -26.51 0.26 5.77
N ALA A 395 -25.20 0.07 5.60
CA ALA A 395 -24.44 -0.89 6.39
C ALA A 395 -24.35 -0.46 7.87
N GLN A 396 -24.18 0.84 8.11
CA GLN A 396 -24.14 1.40 9.48
C GLN A 396 -25.52 1.30 10.17
N ALA A 397 -26.62 1.57 9.48
CA ALA A 397 -27.96 1.41 10.02
C ALA A 397 -28.25 -0.03 10.46
N ARG A 398 -27.88 -1.02 9.64
CA ARG A 398 -28.05 -2.45 9.97
C ARG A 398 -27.20 -2.91 11.15
N ALA A 399 -25.97 -2.36 11.29
CA ALA A 399 -25.12 -2.66 12.43
C ALA A 399 -25.72 -2.13 13.74
N GLY A 400 -26.29 -0.93 13.75
CA GLY A 400 -27.00 -0.35 14.90
C GLY A 400 -28.26 -1.15 15.29
N GLU A 401 -29.06 -1.63 14.32
CA GLU A 401 -30.21 -2.48 14.58
C GLU A 401 -29.84 -3.86 15.18
N ALA A 402 -28.67 -4.38 14.84
CA ALA A 402 -28.18 -5.66 15.37
C ALA A 402 -27.64 -5.55 16.81
N GLU A 403 -27.17 -4.38 17.23
CA GLU A 403 -26.73 -4.11 18.61
C GLU A 403 -27.90 -3.89 19.59
N HIS A 404 -29.07 -3.50 19.09
CA HIS A 404 -30.28 -3.27 19.89
C HIS A 404 -31.17 -4.54 20.00
N ARG A 405 -30.81 -5.63 19.37
CA ARG A 405 -31.47 -6.96 19.51
C ARG A 405 -30.60 -7.92 20.30
#